data_3cc348d6db1bf09bc81801b444a12e81
#
_entry.id   3cc348d6db1bf09bc81801b444a12e81
#
_cell.length_a   1.000
_cell.length_b   1.000
_cell.length_c   1.000
_cell.angle_alpha   90.00
_cell.angle_beta   90.00
_cell.angle_gamma   90.00
#
_symmetry.space_group_name_H-M   'P 1'
#
loop_
_entity.id
_entity.type
_entity.pdbx_description
1 polymer ?
#
loop_
_entity_poly.entity_id
_entity_poly.type
_entity_poly.pdbx_seq_one_letter_code
_entity_poly.pdbx_strand_id
1 'polypeptide(L)'
;MENMGVYEDIKARTDGDIYVGVVGPVRTGKSTFIKNFMDLLVIPNIENSYKRERARDELPQSAAGRTIMTTEPKFVPNEAIEITIGDNLELKTRLVDCVGYLVNNALGYMEEDVPRMVKTPWSDEEIPFEEAAEIGTRKVIQEHSTIGILVTTDGSITEIPREDYVEAESRVVNELKELNKPFVIVLNTNNPSSDETRSLANELEEKYGVSVIPTDCTNLNNEDINNIFGKILYEFPIERININFPSWIDGLDNDNELRQELFKEIKDAFKDVSTIKTINESVARISLSLIHISEPTRHWA
;
A
#
# COMPACT_ATOMS: atom_id res chain seq x y z
N MET A 1 -8.05 4.66 -21.41
CA MET A 1 -8.41 6.00 -20.87
C MET A 1 -8.76 5.96 -19.38
N GLU A 2 -9.29 4.87 -18.82
CA GLU A 2 -9.60 4.77 -17.37
C GLU A 2 -8.38 4.76 -16.44
N ASN A 3 -7.24 4.26 -16.92
CA ASN A 3 -6.03 4.13 -16.09
C ASN A 3 -5.27 5.44 -15.84
N MET A 4 -5.44 6.45 -16.67
CA MET A 4 -4.73 7.73 -16.51
C MET A 4 -5.26 8.52 -15.32
N GLY A 5 -6.57 8.44 -15.04
CA GLY A 5 -7.19 9.11 -13.90
C GLY A 5 -6.64 8.67 -12.53
N VAL A 6 -6.25 7.38 -12.40
CA VAL A 6 -5.67 6.87 -11.15
C VAL A 6 -4.34 7.56 -10.81
N TYR A 7 -3.46 7.69 -11.79
CA TYR A 7 -2.16 8.34 -11.58
C TYR A 7 -2.28 9.84 -11.40
N GLU A 8 -3.24 10.50 -12.08
CA GLU A 8 -3.56 11.92 -11.87
C GLU A 8 -4.04 12.18 -10.45
N ASP A 9 -4.91 11.32 -9.93
CA ASP A 9 -5.42 11.42 -8.56
C ASP A 9 -4.33 11.20 -7.52
N ILE A 10 -3.44 10.20 -7.73
CA ILE A 10 -2.30 9.97 -6.84
C ILE A 10 -1.34 11.16 -6.90
N LYS A 11 -1.03 11.68 -8.10
CA LYS A 11 -0.20 12.88 -8.28
C LYS A 11 -0.73 14.07 -7.49
N ALA A 12 -2.04 14.33 -7.58
CA ALA A 12 -2.67 15.42 -6.86
C ALA A 12 -2.59 15.26 -5.33
N ARG A 13 -2.59 14.03 -4.81
CA ARG A 13 -2.52 13.73 -3.37
C ARG A 13 -1.10 13.69 -2.81
N THR A 14 -0.09 13.57 -3.67
CA THR A 14 1.32 13.44 -3.31
C THR A 14 2.15 14.65 -3.77
N ASP A 15 1.50 15.75 -4.16
CA ASP A 15 2.17 16.95 -4.69
C ASP A 15 3.08 16.65 -5.91
N GLY A 16 2.76 15.61 -6.66
CA GLY A 16 3.51 15.20 -7.84
C GLY A 16 4.65 14.21 -7.59
N ASP A 17 4.98 13.92 -6.34
CA ASP A 17 6.05 13.00 -5.96
C ASP A 17 5.48 11.65 -5.50
N ILE A 18 5.65 10.60 -6.29
CA ILE A 18 5.21 9.25 -5.95
C ILE A 18 6.41 8.42 -5.52
N TYR A 19 6.72 8.47 -4.24
CA TYR A 19 7.78 7.64 -3.64
C TYR A 19 7.18 6.39 -3.02
N VAL A 20 7.45 5.25 -3.65
CA VAL A 20 6.86 3.96 -3.28
C VAL A 20 7.77 3.20 -2.33
N GLY A 21 7.40 3.10 -1.06
CA GLY A 21 8.08 2.23 -0.10
C GLY A 21 7.61 0.78 -0.27
N VAL A 22 8.49 -0.09 -0.75
CA VAL A 22 8.20 -1.53 -0.86
C VAL A 22 8.74 -2.24 0.36
N VAL A 23 7.84 -2.58 1.27
CA VAL A 23 8.15 -3.09 2.61
C VAL A 23 7.55 -4.47 2.84
N GLY A 24 7.90 -5.10 3.94
CA GLY A 24 7.37 -6.44 4.28
C GLY A 24 8.44 -7.36 4.83
N PRO A 25 8.08 -8.58 5.20
CA PRO A 25 9.03 -9.58 5.70
C PRO A 25 10.13 -9.90 4.67
N VAL A 26 11.26 -10.41 5.11
CA VAL A 26 12.31 -10.89 4.21
C VAL A 26 11.78 -12.00 3.30
N ARG A 27 12.36 -12.13 2.11
CA ARG A 27 12.07 -13.23 1.16
C ARG A 27 10.62 -13.29 0.63
N THR A 28 9.86 -12.22 0.73
CA THR A 28 8.49 -12.13 0.17
C THR A 28 8.42 -11.72 -1.29
N GLY A 29 9.58 -11.46 -1.94
CA GLY A 29 9.62 -11.07 -3.36
C GLY A 29 9.62 -9.55 -3.60
N LYS A 30 9.92 -8.72 -2.59
CA LYS A 30 10.01 -7.24 -2.72
C LYS A 30 10.88 -6.81 -3.89
N SER A 31 12.11 -7.27 -3.95
CA SER A 31 13.06 -6.90 -5.01
C SER A 31 12.62 -7.39 -6.39
N THR A 32 11.90 -8.51 -6.48
CA THR A 32 11.30 -9.01 -7.72
C THR A 32 10.17 -8.09 -8.17
N PHE A 33 9.30 -7.70 -7.24
CA PHE A 33 8.24 -6.74 -7.50
C PHE A 33 8.81 -5.41 -8.01
N ILE A 34 9.81 -4.85 -7.30
CA ILE A 34 10.45 -3.58 -7.69
C ILE A 34 11.04 -3.67 -9.09
N LYS A 35 11.79 -4.73 -9.39
CA LYS A 35 12.39 -4.93 -10.71
C LYS A 35 11.32 -4.91 -11.81
N ASN A 36 10.29 -5.73 -11.68
CA ASN A 36 9.25 -5.85 -12.70
C ASN A 36 8.39 -4.58 -12.79
N PHE A 37 8.12 -3.91 -11.68
CA PHE A 37 7.47 -2.61 -11.67
C PHE A 37 8.28 -1.55 -12.45
N MET A 38 9.58 -1.47 -12.20
CA MET A 38 10.47 -0.57 -12.91
C MET A 38 10.52 -0.86 -14.42
N ASP A 39 10.63 -2.14 -14.79
CA ASP A 39 10.69 -2.57 -16.18
C ASP A 39 9.39 -2.28 -16.95
N LEU A 40 8.24 -2.37 -16.29
CA LEU A 40 6.92 -2.18 -16.90
C LEU A 40 6.45 -0.72 -16.92
N LEU A 41 6.62 -0.01 -15.82
CA LEU A 41 6.05 1.33 -15.68
C LEU A 41 7.07 2.46 -15.77
N VAL A 42 8.23 2.32 -15.12
CA VAL A 42 9.15 3.46 -14.97
C VAL A 42 10.09 3.58 -16.16
N ILE A 43 10.82 2.51 -16.47
CA ILE A 43 11.86 2.52 -17.52
C ILE A 43 11.32 2.87 -18.92
N PRO A 44 10.16 2.34 -19.35
CA PRO A 44 9.60 2.71 -20.65
C PRO A 44 9.23 4.18 -20.78
N ASN A 45 8.87 4.81 -19.67
CA ASN A 45 8.40 6.20 -19.61
C ASN A 45 9.52 7.21 -19.29
N ILE A 46 10.79 6.79 -19.26
CA ILE A 46 11.94 7.69 -19.17
C ILE A 46 12.32 8.15 -20.61
N GLU A 47 12.16 9.43 -20.90
CA GLU A 47 12.49 9.97 -22.23
C GLU A 47 13.99 9.94 -22.53
N ASN A 48 14.82 10.31 -21.54
CA ASN A 48 16.27 10.39 -21.70
C ASN A 48 16.92 9.00 -21.70
N SER A 49 17.57 8.62 -22.82
CA SER A 49 18.20 7.30 -22.99
C SER A 49 19.29 7.00 -21.95
N TYR A 50 20.11 7.97 -21.59
CA TYR A 50 21.17 7.82 -20.60
C TYR A 50 20.60 7.56 -19.20
N LYS A 51 19.56 8.34 -18.81
CA LYS A 51 18.85 8.09 -17.54
C LYS A 51 18.17 6.73 -17.52
N ARG A 52 17.66 6.28 -18.67
CA ARG A 52 17.01 4.96 -18.83
C ARG A 52 18.00 3.82 -18.63
N GLU A 53 19.20 3.90 -19.23
CA GLU A 53 20.26 2.90 -19.03
C GLU A 53 20.71 2.86 -17.57
N ARG A 54 20.98 4.03 -16.97
CA ARG A 54 21.35 4.14 -15.58
C ARG A 54 20.29 3.52 -14.64
N ALA A 55 19.00 3.79 -14.88
CA ALA A 55 17.93 3.21 -14.10
C ALA A 55 17.88 1.67 -14.21
N ARG A 56 18.24 1.10 -15.36
CA ARG A 56 18.36 -0.37 -15.53
C ARG A 56 19.52 -0.95 -14.73
N ASP A 57 20.65 -0.26 -14.69
CA ASP A 57 21.82 -0.72 -13.94
C ASP A 57 21.58 -0.68 -12.41
N GLU A 58 20.68 0.18 -11.96
CA GLU A 58 20.32 0.33 -10.55
C GLU A 58 19.26 -0.67 -10.06
N LEU A 59 18.69 -1.51 -10.95
CA LEU A 59 17.68 -2.50 -10.57
C LEU A 59 18.20 -3.50 -9.52
N PRO A 60 17.36 -3.90 -8.56
CA PRO A 60 17.76 -4.89 -7.59
C PRO A 60 17.93 -6.26 -8.23
N GLN A 61 18.93 -7.02 -7.75
CA GLN A 61 19.13 -8.40 -8.15
C GLN A 61 18.23 -9.30 -7.29
N SER A 62 17.41 -10.09 -7.95
CA SER A 62 16.61 -11.12 -7.28
C SER A 62 17.42 -12.38 -7.08
N ALA A 63 17.52 -12.87 -5.83
CA ALA A 63 18.15 -14.14 -5.52
C ALA A 63 17.12 -15.20 -5.14
N ALA A 64 17.27 -16.41 -5.65
CA ALA A 64 16.47 -17.56 -5.23
C ALA A 64 16.95 -18.13 -3.88
N GLY A 65 16.09 -18.89 -3.18
CA GLY A 65 16.42 -19.59 -1.92
C GLY A 65 16.12 -18.79 -0.65
N ARG A 66 16.65 -19.24 0.48
CA ARG A 66 16.37 -18.69 1.83
C ARG A 66 17.32 -17.58 2.27
N THR A 67 18.45 -17.40 1.60
CA THR A 67 19.52 -16.48 2.03
C THR A 67 19.16 -15.02 1.78
N ILE A 68 19.34 -14.18 2.79
CA ILE A 68 19.15 -12.74 2.72
C ILE A 68 20.44 -12.11 2.16
N MET A 69 20.30 -11.35 1.06
CA MET A 69 21.43 -10.73 0.36
C MET A 69 21.54 -9.23 0.62
N THR A 70 20.39 -8.54 0.79
CA THR A 70 20.33 -7.10 1.00
C THR A 70 20.63 -6.76 2.46
N THR A 71 21.46 -5.77 2.71
CA THR A 71 21.87 -5.35 4.06
C THR A 71 21.35 -3.98 4.46
N GLU A 72 20.96 -3.15 3.48
CA GLU A 72 20.49 -1.78 3.71
C GLU A 72 19.39 -1.40 2.71
N PRO A 73 18.56 -0.39 3.01
CA PRO A 73 17.58 0.15 2.07
C PRO A 73 18.26 0.69 0.81
N LYS A 74 17.65 0.41 -0.34
CA LYS A 74 18.15 0.84 -1.63
C LYS A 74 17.10 1.65 -2.36
N PHE A 75 17.47 2.85 -2.80
CA PHE A 75 16.64 3.66 -3.68
C PHE A 75 16.77 3.18 -5.11
N VAL A 76 15.64 3.01 -5.79
CA VAL A 76 15.59 2.50 -7.16
C VAL A 76 14.67 3.38 -7.99
N PRO A 77 15.19 4.20 -8.87
CA PRO A 77 16.61 4.57 -9.01
C PRO A 77 17.11 5.42 -7.83
N ASN A 78 18.42 5.63 -7.72
CA ASN A 78 19.03 6.42 -6.64
C ASN A 78 18.47 7.85 -6.55
N GLU A 79 18.27 8.48 -7.70
CA GLU A 79 17.62 9.80 -7.81
C GLU A 79 16.20 9.62 -8.36
N ALA A 80 15.24 10.36 -7.81
CA ALA A 80 13.88 10.36 -8.34
C ALA A 80 13.86 10.81 -9.80
N ILE A 81 13.14 10.08 -10.63
CA ILE A 81 13.07 10.31 -12.08
C ILE A 81 11.69 10.86 -12.43
N GLU A 82 11.68 11.87 -13.28
CA GLU A 82 10.46 12.31 -13.95
C GLU A 82 10.12 11.33 -15.05
N ILE A 83 8.90 10.81 -15.01
CA ILE A 83 8.35 9.92 -16.02
C ILE A 83 7.07 10.54 -16.56
N THR A 84 6.80 10.24 -17.84
CA THR A 84 5.56 10.64 -18.48
C THR A 84 4.69 9.41 -18.69
N ILE A 85 3.48 9.41 -18.14
CA ILE A 85 2.50 8.34 -18.32
C ILE A 85 1.39 8.84 -19.26
N GLY A 86 1.14 8.09 -20.34
CA GLY A 86 0.22 8.54 -21.39
C GLY A 86 0.75 9.77 -22.11
N ASP A 87 -0.17 10.67 -22.53
CA ASP A 87 0.20 11.79 -23.39
C ASP A 87 0.77 13.01 -22.64
N ASN A 88 0.41 13.23 -21.38
CA ASN A 88 0.74 14.49 -20.68
C ASN A 88 0.91 14.38 -19.15
N LEU A 89 0.85 13.19 -18.55
CA LEU A 89 0.98 13.08 -17.11
C LEU A 89 2.44 12.94 -16.68
N GLU A 90 3.04 14.03 -16.31
CA GLU A 90 4.38 14.06 -15.72
C GLU A 90 4.28 13.83 -14.20
N LEU A 91 5.06 12.90 -13.68
CA LEU A 91 5.21 12.68 -12.25
C LEU A 91 6.64 12.27 -11.93
N LYS A 92 7.02 12.53 -10.70
CA LYS A 92 8.33 12.17 -10.18
C LYS A 92 8.23 10.93 -9.33
N THR A 93 9.01 9.90 -9.64
CA THR A 93 8.90 8.62 -8.94
C THR A 93 10.25 8.02 -8.59
N ARG A 94 10.26 7.27 -7.52
CA ARG A 94 11.28 6.29 -7.16
C ARG A 94 10.68 5.24 -6.25
N LEU A 95 11.27 4.05 -6.25
CA LEU A 95 10.94 3.00 -5.30
C LEU A 95 12.04 2.91 -4.24
N VAL A 96 11.68 2.40 -3.09
CA VAL A 96 12.64 2.13 -2.02
C VAL A 96 12.52 0.67 -1.65
N ASP A 97 13.58 -0.10 -1.94
CA ASP A 97 13.72 -1.49 -1.50
C ASP A 97 14.27 -1.51 -0.08
N CYS A 98 13.69 -2.29 0.80
CA CYS A 98 14.19 -2.49 2.15
C CYS A 98 14.53 -3.96 2.38
N VAL A 99 15.33 -4.23 3.38
CA VAL A 99 15.63 -5.60 3.81
C VAL A 99 14.35 -6.32 4.22
N GLY A 100 13.56 -5.70 5.05
CA GLY A 100 12.36 -6.26 5.66
C GLY A 100 12.65 -6.90 7.02
N TYR A 101 11.58 -7.16 7.77
CA TYR A 101 11.66 -7.84 9.06
C TYR A 101 12.02 -9.30 8.89
N LEU A 102 12.87 -9.81 9.78
CA LEU A 102 13.25 -11.21 9.78
C LEU A 102 12.04 -12.11 10.08
N VAL A 103 12.10 -13.30 9.52
CA VAL A 103 11.12 -14.36 9.76
C VAL A 103 11.86 -15.62 10.22
N ASN A 104 11.17 -16.47 10.95
CA ASN A 104 11.70 -17.77 11.33
C ASN A 104 12.13 -18.54 10.07
N ASN A 105 13.14 -19.41 10.20
CA ASN A 105 13.68 -20.19 9.09
C ASN A 105 14.31 -19.41 7.90
N ALA A 106 14.42 -18.07 7.96
CA ALA A 106 15.27 -17.33 7.04
C ALA A 106 16.75 -17.61 7.33
N LEU A 107 17.58 -17.54 6.29
CA LEU A 107 19.03 -17.80 6.40
C LEU A 107 19.81 -16.52 6.05
N GLY A 108 21.04 -16.40 6.62
CA GLY A 108 21.98 -15.32 6.29
C GLY A 108 21.97 -14.13 7.26
N TYR A 109 21.27 -14.25 8.39
CA TYR A 109 21.34 -13.31 9.50
C TYR A 109 22.29 -13.77 10.63
N MET A 110 22.75 -15.04 10.56
CA MET A 110 23.74 -15.64 11.46
C MET A 110 24.97 -16.06 10.66
N GLU A 111 26.13 -15.92 11.26
CA GLU A 111 27.42 -16.44 10.77
C GLU A 111 28.05 -17.27 11.90
N GLU A 112 28.29 -18.57 11.66
CA GLU A 112 28.87 -19.48 12.66
C GLU A 112 28.17 -19.43 14.04
N ASP A 113 26.83 -19.45 14.06
CA ASP A 113 25.96 -19.35 15.25
C ASP A 113 26.05 -18.00 16.02
N VAL A 114 26.67 -16.98 15.44
CA VAL A 114 26.71 -15.63 16.00
C VAL A 114 25.88 -14.67 15.10
N PRO A 115 25.17 -13.68 15.67
CA PRO A 115 24.49 -12.67 14.86
C PRO A 115 25.46 -11.99 13.91
N ARG A 116 25.12 -11.96 12.61
CA ARG A 116 25.88 -11.26 11.59
C ARG A 116 25.90 -9.78 11.89
N MET A 117 27.10 -9.20 12.06
CA MET A 117 27.28 -7.76 12.29
C MET A 117 27.41 -7.01 10.97
N VAL A 118 26.77 -5.84 10.87
CA VAL A 118 26.78 -5.00 9.66
C VAL A 118 27.00 -3.52 9.99
N LYS A 119 27.68 -2.83 9.09
CA LYS A 119 27.77 -1.36 9.14
C LYS A 119 26.57 -0.76 8.43
N THR A 120 26.04 0.32 8.99
CA THR A 120 24.90 1.06 8.42
C THR A 120 25.21 2.55 8.41
N PRO A 121 24.62 3.34 7.48
CA PRO A 121 24.83 4.78 7.42
C PRO A 121 24.33 5.55 8.66
N TRP A 122 23.53 4.92 9.52
CA TRP A 122 22.94 5.53 10.71
C TRP A 122 23.53 5.06 12.04
N SER A 123 24.58 4.25 12.01
CA SER A 123 25.31 3.83 13.21
C SER A 123 26.81 3.90 12.96
N ASP A 124 27.55 4.51 13.89
CA ASP A 124 29.01 4.56 13.84
C ASP A 124 29.65 3.19 14.17
N GLU A 125 28.93 2.35 14.90
CA GLU A 125 29.35 1.01 15.28
C GLU A 125 28.62 -0.05 14.44
N GLU A 126 29.25 -1.23 14.32
CA GLU A 126 28.59 -2.40 13.73
C GLU A 126 27.47 -2.86 14.65
N ILE A 127 26.29 -3.07 14.08
CA ILE A 127 25.08 -3.53 14.78
C ILE A 127 24.63 -4.89 14.22
N PRO A 128 23.86 -5.68 14.98
CA PRO A 128 23.30 -6.91 14.47
C PRO A 128 22.47 -6.67 13.22
N PHE A 129 22.58 -7.59 12.25
CA PHE A 129 21.83 -7.50 10.99
C PHE A 129 20.32 -7.33 11.19
N GLU A 130 19.76 -8.03 12.17
CA GLU A 130 18.34 -7.92 12.53
C GLU A 130 17.95 -6.49 12.91
N GLU A 131 18.72 -5.87 13.79
CA GLU A 131 18.51 -4.48 14.22
C GLU A 131 18.67 -3.50 13.05
N ALA A 132 19.68 -3.71 12.21
CA ALA A 132 19.90 -2.93 11.00
C ALA A 132 18.69 -3.01 10.03
N ALA A 133 18.16 -4.21 9.83
CA ALA A 133 17.01 -4.47 8.98
C ALA A 133 15.74 -3.78 9.50
N GLU A 134 15.53 -3.80 10.82
CA GLU A 134 14.43 -3.12 11.47
C GLU A 134 14.50 -1.61 11.33
N ILE A 135 15.65 -1.02 11.69
CA ILE A 135 15.87 0.42 11.57
C ILE A 135 15.70 0.87 10.12
N GLY A 136 16.32 0.15 9.18
CA GLY A 136 16.23 0.46 7.77
C GLY A 136 14.80 0.41 7.24
N THR A 137 14.04 -0.62 7.59
CA THR A 137 12.63 -0.76 7.17
C THR A 137 11.78 0.36 7.74
N ARG A 138 11.95 0.70 9.02
CA ARG A 138 11.25 1.80 9.67
C ARG A 138 11.56 3.15 9.01
N LYS A 139 12.82 3.42 8.67
CA LYS A 139 13.21 4.64 7.95
C LYS A 139 12.56 4.75 6.57
N VAL A 140 12.47 3.65 5.82
CA VAL A 140 11.74 3.62 4.54
C VAL A 140 10.29 4.00 4.74
N ILE A 141 9.63 3.42 5.73
CA ILE A 141 8.23 3.70 6.04
C ILE A 141 8.05 5.16 6.47
N GLN A 142 8.89 5.68 7.36
CA GLN A 142 8.71 7.01 7.96
C GLN A 142 9.12 8.16 7.06
N GLU A 143 10.32 8.07 6.48
CA GLU A 143 11.02 9.22 5.90
C GLU A 143 11.04 9.23 4.37
N HIS A 144 10.98 8.04 3.73
CA HIS A 144 11.35 7.91 2.31
C HIS A 144 10.21 7.51 1.37
N SER A 145 9.00 7.35 1.87
CA SER A 145 7.85 6.96 1.05
C SER A 145 6.64 7.87 1.25
N THR A 146 5.93 8.15 0.17
CA THR A 146 4.61 8.81 0.19
C THR A 146 3.49 7.79 0.25
N ILE A 147 3.68 6.64 -0.39
CA ILE A 147 2.76 5.49 -0.38
C ILE A 147 3.52 4.21 -0.05
N GLY A 148 2.83 3.23 0.52
CA GLY A 148 3.39 1.93 0.89
C GLY A 148 2.84 0.78 0.03
N ILE A 149 3.71 -0.16 -0.31
CA ILE A 149 3.32 -1.48 -0.82
C ILE A 149 3.93 -2.52 0.12
N LEU A 150 3.09 -3.17 0.92
CA LEU A 150 3.52 -4.27 1.75
C LEU A 150 3.48 -5.55 0.92
N VAL A 151 4.62 -6.19 0.70
CA VAL A 151 4.70 -7.48 0.00
C VAL A 151 4.80 -8.59 1.02
N THR A 152 3.81 -9.46 1.06
CA THR A 152 3.79 -10.72 1.82
C THR A 152 3.61 -11.92 0.89
N THR A 153 3.48 -13.13 1.41
CA THR A 153 3.33 -14.35 0.59
C THR A 153 2.46 -15.40 1.27
N ASP A 154 1.88 -16.28 0.48
CA ASP A 154 1.20 -17.48 0.92
C ASP A 154 2.17 -18.65 1.24
N GLY A 155 3.50 -18.44 1.07
CA GLY A 155 4.54 -19.45 1.23
C GLY A 155 4.87 -20.23 -0.05
N SER A 156 4.12 -20.06 -1.13
CA SER A 156 4.33 -20.82 -2.37
C SER A 156 5.58 -20.44 -3.17
N ILE A 157 6.13 -19.24 -2.91
CA ILE A 157 7.27 -18.68 -3.67
C ILE A 157 8.64 -19.03 -3.09
N THR A 158 8.67 -19.56 -1.87
CA THR A 158 9.90 -19.93 -1.17
C THR A 158 9.70 -21.24 -0.41
N GLU A 159 10.77 -21.76 0.21
CA GLU A 159 10.69 -22.92 1.11
C GLU A 159 10.32 -22.54 2.56
N ILE A 160 10.03 -21.25 2.83
CA ILE A 160 9.61 -20.76 4.15
C ILE A 160 8.08 -20.86 4.23
N PRO A 161 7.52 -21.55 5.22
CA PRO A 161 6.08 -21.73 5.34
C PRO A 161 5.36 -20.40 5.70
N ARG A 162 4.08 -20.29 5.36
CA ARG A 162 3.27 -19.08 5.57
C ARG A 162 3.26 -18.61 7.03
N GLU A 163 3.25 -19.54 7.97
CA GLU A 163 3.16 -19.26 9.41
C GLU A 163 4.32 -18.40 9.92
N ASP A 164 5.49 -18.57 9.33
CA ASP A 164 6.70 -17.83 9.73
C ASP A 164 6.65 -16.34 9.35
N TYR A 165 5.79 -15.98 8.39
CA TYR A 165 5.64 -14.60 7.94
C TYR A 165 4.66 -13.76 8.80
N VAL A 166 3.75 -14.41 9.53
CA VAL A 166 2.60 -13.76 10.17
C VAL A 166 2.98 -12.66 11.16
N GLU A 167 4.01 -12.90 11.99
CA GLU A 167 4.45 -11.97 13.01
C GLU A 167 5.09 -10.72 12.37
N ALA A 168 6.06 -10.93 11.48
CA ALA A 168 6.75 -9.85 10.76
C ALA A 168 5.79 -9.04 9.89
N GLU A 169 4.83 -9.69 9.22
CA GLU A 169 3.78 -9.04 8.44
C GLU A 169 2.91 -8.13 9.32
N SER A 170 2.43 -8.65 10.45
CA SER A 170 1.59 -7.88 11.38
C SER A 170 2.31 -6.67 11.93
N ARG A 171 3.62 -6.77 12.19
CA ARG A 171 4.45 -5.67 12.64
C ARG A 171 4.52 -4.54 11.61
N VAL A 172 4.80 -4.87 10.33
CA VAL A 172 4.84 -3.87 9.25
C VAL A 172 3.50 -3.17 9.08
N VAL A 173 2.38 -3.93 9.12
CA VAL A 173 1.03 -3.36 9.01
C VAL A 173 0.78 -2.34 10.12
N ASN A 174 1.14 -2.68 11.35
CA ASN A 174 0.92 -1.78 12.49
C ASN A 174 1.74 -0.48 12.35
N GLU A 175 3.00 -0.57 11.93
CA GLU A 175 3.85 0.60 11.73
C GLU A 175 3.32 1.52 10.61
N LEU A 176 2.84 0.95 9.49
CA LEU A 176 2.22 1.73 8.41
C LEU A 176 0.94 2.44 8.87
N LYS A 177 0.11 1.76 9.67
CA LYS A 177 -1.12 2.33 10.24
C LYS A 177 -0.86 3.45 11.25
N GLU A 178 0.12 3.28 12.14
CA GLU A 178 0.51 4.30 13.12
C GLU A 178 0.91 5.62 12.45
N LEU A 179 1.47 5.56 11.25
CA LEU A 179 1.89 6.72 10.47
C LEU A 179 0.80 7.28 9.55
N ASN A 180 -0.39 6.66 9.53
CA ASN A 180 -1.48 7.01 8.60
C ASN A 180 -1.04 7.09 7.13
N LYS A 181 -0.06 6.27 6.72
CA LYS A 181 0.37 6.21 5.32
C LYS A 181 -0.59 5.35 4.50
N PRO A 182 -1.01 5.82 3.32
CA PRO A 182 -1.79 4.99 2.41
C PRO A 182 -0.93 3.81 1.92
N PHE A 183 -1.44 2.59 2.07
CA PHE A 183 -0.75 1.39 1.62
C PHE A 183 -1.72 0.27 1.26
N VAL A 184 -1.22 -0.67 0.48
CA VAL A 184 -1.92 -1.92 0.16
C VAL A 184 -1.02 -3.11 0.46
N ILE A 185 -1.61 -4.28 0.55
CA ILE A 185 -0.90 -5.55 0.71
C ILE A 185 -0.90 -6.29 -0.62
N VAL A 186 0.27 -6.59 -1.15
CA VAL A 186 0.48 -7.49 -2.28
C VAL A 186 0.78 -8.87 -1.72
N LEU A 187 -0.14 -9.81 -1.92
CA LEU A 187 0.03 -11.22 -1.57
C LEU A 187 0.73 -11.94 -2.73
N ASN A 188 2.05 -12.04 -2.64
CA ASN A 188 2.86 -12.69 -3.67
C ASN A 188 2.70 -14.21 -3.64
N THR A 189 2.24 -14.77 -4.75
CA THR A 189 1.86 -16.17 -4.89
C THR A 189 2.11 -16.68 -6.31
N ASN A 190 2.35 -17.98 -6.45
CA ASN A 190 2.45 -18.63 -7.76
C ASN A 190 1.09 -18.86 -8.43
N ASN A 191 -0.03 -18.77 -7.67
CA ASN A 191 -1.38 -19.02 -8.16
C ASN A 191 -2.40 -17.95 -7.71
N PRO A 192 -2.36 -16.72 -8.26
CA PRO A 192 -3.23 -15.62 -7.82
C PRO A 192 -4.73 -15.89 -7.96
N SER A 193 -5.10 -16.81 -8.85
CA SER A 193 -6.50 -17.12 -9.16
C SER A 193 -7.04 -18.32 -8.37
N SER A 194 -6.26 -18.99 -7.52
CA SER A 194 -6.74 -20.14 -6.75
C SER A 194 -7.72 -19.73 -5.65
N ASP A 195 -8.61 -20.64 -5.27
CA ASP A 195 -9.59 -20.38 -4.23
C ASP A 195 -8.92 -20.25 -2.85
N GLU A 196 -7.85 -21.00 -2.61
CA GLU A 196 -7.05 -20.91 -1.39
C GLU A 196 -6.40 -19.53 -1.24
N THR A 197 -5.79 -19.01 -2.31
CA THR A 197 -5.17 -17.67 -2.31
C THR A 197 -6.22 -16.58 -2.12
N ARG A 198 -7.38 -16.70 -2.75
CA ARG A 198 -8.48 -15.75 -2.56
C ARG A 198 -9.03 -15.79 -1.13
N SER A 199 -9.17 -16.97 -0.54
CA SER A 199 -9.58 -17.11 0.86
C SER A 199 -8.60 -16.44 1.79
N LEU A 200 -7.29 -16.69 1.63
CA LEU A 200 -6.24 -16.06 2.42
C LEU A 200 -6.23 -14.54 2.22
N ALA A 201 -6.40 -14.04 0.99
CA ALA A 201 -6.47 -12.61 0.74
C ALA A 201 -7.65 -11.95 1.47
N ASN A 202 -8.83 -12.58 1.46
CA ASN A 202 -10.01 -12.09 2.18
C ASN A 202 -9.78 -12.10 3.69
N GLU A 203 -9.19 -13.16 4.24
CA GLU A 203 -8.85 -13.23 5.68
C GLU A 203 -7.89 -12.11 6.10
N LEU A 204 -6.88 -11.82 5.27
CA LEU A 204 -5.92 -10.75 5.53
C LEU A 204 -6.58 -9.36 5.38
N GLU A 205 -7.46 -9.19 4.39
CA GLU A 205 -8.21 -7.95 4.21
C GLU A 205 -9.16 -7.69 5.39
N GLU A 206 -9.85 -8.71 5.88
CA GLU A 206 -10.70 -8.62 7.07
C GLU A 206 -9.88 -8.34 8.34
N LYS A 207 -8.75 -9.04 8.52
CA LYS A 207 -7.86 -8.87 9.67
C LYS A 207 -7.23 -7.49 9.73
N TYR A 208 -6.76 -6.99 8.60
CA TYR A 208 -6.00 -5.74 8.55
C TYR A 208 -6.83 -4.53 8.11
N GLY A 209 -8.03 -4.70 7.56
CA GLY A 209 -8.87 -3.61 7.08
C GLY A 209 -8.29 -2.83 5.90
N VAL A 210 -7.32 -3.42 5.19
CA VAL A 210 -6.58 -2.82 4.07
C VAL A 210 -6.70 -3.73 2.86
N SER A 211 -6.76 -3.17 1.66
CA SER A 211 -6.90 -3.94 0.43
C SER A 211 -5.74 -4.91 0.23
N VAL A 212 -6.06 -6.18 -0.05
CA VAL A 212 -5.10 -7.27 -0.30
C VAL A 212 -5.23 -7.73 -1.74
N ILE A 213 -4.12 -7.75 -2.48
CA ILE A 213 -4.10 -8.04 -3.91
C ILE A 213 -3.23 -9.27 -4.16
N PRO A 214 -3.82 -10.45 -4.46
CA PRO A 214 -3.07 -11.61 -4.93
C PRO A 214 -2.36 -11.29 -6.24
N THR A 215 -1.06 -11.50 -6.29
CA THR A 215 -0.24 -11.12 -7.45
C THR A 215 0.91 -12.10 -7.62
N ASP A 216 1.19 -12.52 -8.84
CA ASP A 216 2.46 -13.17 -9.18
C ASP A 216 3.50 -12.08 -9.51
N CYS A 217 4.34 -11.75 -8.53
CA CYS A 217 5.36 -10.73 -8.72
C CYS A 217 6.40 -11.09 -9.79
N THR A 218 6.54 -12.37 -10.14
CA THR A 218 7.47 -12.83 -11.19
C THR A 218 6.90 -12.53 -12.58
N ASN A 219 5.59 -12.67 -12.74
CA ASN A 219 4.87 -12.45 -14.00
C ASN A 219 3.98 -11.20 -13.94
N LEU A 220 4.41 -10.17 -13.21
CA LEU A 220 3.70 -8.89 -13.07
C LEU A 220 3.42 -8.26 -14.44
N ASN A 221 2.24 -7.70 -14.63
CA ASN A 221 1.83 -7.01 -15.85
C ASN A 221 1.25 -5.61 -15.56
N ASN A 222 0.97 -4.83 -16.60
CA ASN A 222 0.45 -3.47 -16.46
C ASN A 222 -0.93 -3.41 -15.79
N GLU A 223 -1.77 -4.42 -15.99
CA GLU A 223 -3.10 -4.49 -15.37
C GLU A 223 -2.97 -4.70 -13.85
N ASP A 224 -2.05 -5.56 -13.42
CA ASP A 224 -1.75 -5.77 -12.01
C ASP A 224 -1.27 -4.47 -11.35
N ILE A 225 -0.35 -3.74 -11.99
CA ILE A 225 0.16 -2.46 -11.49
C ILE A 225 -0.97 -1.43 -11.36
N ASN A 226 -1.81 -1.31 -12.39
CA ASN A 226 -2.95 -0.39 -12.37
C ASN A 226 -3.96 -0.75 -11.28
N ASN A 227 -4.21 -2.04 -11.07
CA ASN A 227 -5.08 -2.50 -9.98
C ASN A 227 -4.49 -2.16 -8.60
N ILE A 228 -3.18 -2.39 -8.41
CA ILE A 228 -2.48 -2.04 -7.17
C ILE A 228 -2.61 -0.54 -6.88
N PHE A 229 -2.31 0.33 -7.85
CA PHE A 229 -2.43 1.79 -7.67
C PHE A 229 -3.88 2.24 -7.49
N GLY A 230 -4.83 1.64 -8.21
CA GLY A 230 -6.26 1.88 -8.01
C GLY A 230 -6.70 1.55 -6.58
N LYS A 231 -6.22 0.45 -6.02
CA LYS A 231 -6.49 0.08 -4.62
C LYS A 231 -5.81 1.03 -3.63
N ILE A 232 -4.55 1.44 -3.88
CA ILE A 232 -3.85 2.43 -3.04
C ILE A 232 -4.67 3.72 -2.95
N LEU A 233 -5.28 4.16 -4.04
CA LEU A 233 -6.09 5.38 -4.06
C LEU A 233 -7.23 5.34 -3.04
N TYR A 234 -7.86 4.19 -2.86
CA TYR A 234 -8.93 4.01 -1.87
C TYR A 234 -8.43 4.02 -0.41
N GLU A 235 -7.15 3.80 -0.19
CA GLU A 235 -6.54 3.79 1.16
C GLU A 235 -6.01 5.19 1.59
N PHE A 236 -6.13 6.21 0.73
CA PHE A 236 -5.75 7.58 1.12
C PHE A 236 -6.66 8.09 2.24
N PRO A 237 -6.06 8.74 3.27
CA PRO A 237 -6.82 9.33 4.35
C PRO A 237 -7.69 10.49 3.86
N ILE A 238 -8.81 10.71 4.53
CA ILE A 238 -9.72 11.82 4.25
C ILE A 238 -9.52 12.90 5.30
N GLU A 239 -9.23 14.10 4.83
CA GLU A 239 -9.10 15.27 5.69
C GLU A 239 -10.42 16.00 5.88
N ARG A 240 -11.30 15.97 4.86
CA ARG A 240 -12.54 16.74 4.86
C ARG A 240 -13.61 16.09 4.00
N ILE A 241 -14.84 16.09 4.52
CA ILE A 241 -16.04 15.70 3.78
C ILE A 241 -16.93 16.94 3.68
N ASN A 242 -17.25 17.36 2.45
CA ASN A 242 -18.19 18.44 2.21
C ASN A 242 -19.53 17.84 1.79
N ILE A 243 -20.57 18.14 2.55
CA ILE A 243 -21.94 17.68 2.29
C ILE A 243 -22.78 18.87 1.87
N ASN A 244 -23.31 18.82 0.65
CA ASN A 244 -24.20 19.85 0.14
C ASN A 244 -25.65 19.42 0.32
N PHE A 245 -26.43 20.22 1.02
CA PHE A 245 -27.85 20.00 1.21
C PHE A 245 -28.68 20.78 0.19
N PRO A 246 -29.85 20.27 -0.18
CA PRO A 246 -30.85 21.10 -0.88
C PRO A 246 -31.22 22.32 -0.06
N SER A 247 -31.48 23.47 -0.73
CA SER A 247 -31.75 24.75 -0.07
C SER A 247 -32.95 24.75 0.88
N TRP A 248 -33.88 23.81 0.72
CA TRP A 248 -35.05 23.71 1.62
C TRP A 248 -34.66 23.21 3.03
N ILE A 249 -33.54 22.44 3.16
CA ILE A 249 -33.01 22.00 4.47
C ILE A 249 -32.40 23.20 5.21
N ASP A 250 -31.72 24.08 4.49
CA ASP A 250 -31.17 25.31 5.07
C ASP A 250 -32.25 26.27 5.56
N GLY A 251 -33.46 26.20 4.97
CA GLY A 251 -34.64 26.98 5.37
C GLY A 251 -35.37 26.41 6.59
N LEU A 252 -35.03 25.26 7.10
CA LEU A 252 -35.60 24.69 8.33
C LEU A 252 -34.94 25.31 9.56
N ASP A 253 -35.75 25.61 10.57
CA ASP A 253 -35.23 26.05 11.88
C ASP A 253 -34.30 25.03 12.51
N ASN A 254 -33.36 25.50 13.34
CA ASN A 254 -32.38 24.63 13.99
C ASN A 254 -33.02 23.58 14.92
N ASP A 255 -34.21 23.86 15.43
CA ASP A 255 -34.98 22.99 16.37
C ASP A 255 -35.92 22.04 15.59
N ASN A 256 -35.94 22.11 14.26
CA ASN A 256 -36.74 21.20 13.45
C ASN A 256 -36.28 19.77 13.60
N GLU A 257 -37.18 18.87 13.98
CA GLU A 257 -36.87 17.45 14.26
C GLU A 257 -36.23 16.75 13.05
N LEU A 258 -36.75 16.98 11.84
CA LEU A 258 -36.24 16.38 10.62
C LEU A 258 -34.78 16.82 10.34
N ARG A 259 -34.51 18.12 10.57
CA ARG A 259 -33.15 18.65 10.41
C ARG A 259 -32.18 18.02 11.41
N GLN A 260 -32.54 17.94 12.68
CA GLN A 260 -31.74 17.38 13.74
C GLN A 260 -31.47 15.87 13.50
N GLU A 261 -32.48 15.12 13.10
CA GLU A 261 -32.37 13.70 12.80
C GLU A 261 -31.46 13.47 11.60
N LEU A 262 -31.60 14.22 10.52
CA LEU A 262 -30.75 14.15 9.34
C LEU A 262 -29.27 14.43 9.68
N PHE A 263 -29.00 15.50 10.44
CA PHE A 263 -27.62 15.83 10.84
C PHE A 263 -27.02 14.78 11.78
N LYS A 264 -27.84 14.20 12.66
CA LYS A 264 -27.41 13.12 13.55
C LYS A 264 -27.05 11.88 12.75
N GLU A 265 -27.90 11.41 11.85
CA GLU A 265 -27.68 10.26 10.98
C GLU A 265 -26.41 10.42 10.14
N ILE A 266 -26.21 11.60 9.55
CA ILE A 266 -25.00 11.90 8.79
C ILE A 266 -23.76 11.85 9.68
N LYS A 267 -23.80 12.49 10.85
CA LYS A 267 -22.68 12.49 11.80
C LYS A 267 -22.33 11.07 12.26
N ASP A 268 -23.35 10.26 12.52
CA ASP A 268 -23.16 8.88 12.97
C ASP A 268 -22.63 8.01 11.82
N ALA A 269 -23.07 8.22 10.59
CA ALA A 269 -22.62 7.48 9.42
C ALA A 269 -21.14 7.76 9.06
N PHE A 270 -20.68 9.00 9.25
CA PHE A 270 -19.31 9.40 8.93
C PHE A 270 -18.34 9.40 10.13
N LYS A 271 -18.79 8.96 11.30
CA LYS A 271 -17.98 8.97 12.52
C LYS A 271 -16.69 8.15 12.40
N ASP A 272 -16.76 7.01 11.71
CA ASP A 272 -15.67 6.05 11.57
C ASP A 272 -15.02 6.11 10.17
N VAL A 273 -15.34 7.12 9.39
CA VAL A 273 -14.76 7.30 8.05
C VAL A 273 -13.37 7.90 8.16
N SER A 274 -12.38 7.13 7.72
CA SER A 274 -10.96 7.53 7.73
C SER A 274 -10.32 7.53 6.35
N THR A 275 -10.83 6.71 5.42
CA THR A 275 -10.28 6.55 4.07
C THR A 275 -11.37 6.67 3.00
N ILE A 276 -10.96 6.83 1.73
CA ILE A 276 -11.90 6.87 0.60
C ILE A 276 -12.71 5.57 0.51
N LYS A 277 -12.11 4.41 0.83
CA LYS A 277 -12.78 3.11 0.89
C LYS A 277 -14.02 3.15 1.79
N THR A 278 -13.87 3.72 2.98
CA THR A 278 -14.92 3.76 3.98
C THR A 278 -16.05 4.77 3.68
N ILE A 279 -15.83 5.76 2.81
CA ILE A 279 -16.91 6.68 2.36
C ILE A 279 -18.04 5.92 1.66
N ASN A 280 -17.70 5.07 0.70
CA ASN A 280 -18.71 4.38 -0.11
C ASN A 280 -19.64 3.51 0.75
N GLU A 281 -19.06 2.84 1.74
CA GLU A 281 -19.82 2.04 2.70
C GLU A 281 -20.73 2.91 3.59
N SER A 282 -20.26 4.08 4.00
CA SER A 282 -21.02 5.01 4.82
C SER A 282 -22.15 5.69 4.04
N VAL A 283 -21.92 6.07 2.79
CA VAL A 283 -22.95 6.60 1.90
C VAL A 283 -24.04 5.56 1.65
N ALA A 284 -23.68 4.29 1.44
CA ALA A 284 -24.67 3.23 1.28
C ALA A 284 -25.55 3.05 2.54
N ARG A 285 -24.96 3.17 3.74
CA ARG A 285 -25.71 3.13 5.02
C ARG A 285 -26.70 4.28 5.15
N ILE A 286 -26.29 5.51 4.82
CA ILE A 286 -27.16 6.69 4.85
C ILE A 286 -28.33 6.52 3.86
N SER A 287 -28.09 6.05 2.66
CA SER A 287 -29.13 5.84 1.65
C SER A 287 -30.22 4.87 2.14
N LEU A 288 -29.84 3.84 2.88
CA LEU A 288 -30.78 2.89 3.48
C LEU A 288 -31.56 3.52 4.65
N SER A 289 -30.93 4.35 5.47
CA SER A 289 -31.55 5.03 6.62
C SER A 289 -32.55 6.09 6.18
N LEU A 290 -32.21 6.90 5.17
CA LEU A 290 -33.09 7.96 4.65
C LEU A 290 -34.38 7.41 4.00
N ILE A 291 -34.39 6.18 3.49
CA ILE A 291 -35.60 5.54 3.00
C ILE A 291 -36.63 5.35 4.12
N HIS A 292 -36.17 5.04 5.34
CA HIS A 292 -37.06 4.90 6.51
C HIS A 292 -37.61 6.24 7.03
N ILE A 293 -36.87 7.33 6.86
CA ILE A 293 -37.31 8.69 7.27
C ILE A 293 -38.33 9.25 6.28
N SER A 294 -38.27 8.87 4.99
CA SER A 294 -39.14 9.41 3.94
C SER A 294 -40.45 8.63 3.71
N GLU A 295 -40.61 7.45 4.31
CA GLU A 295 -41.90 6.72 4.27
C GLU A 295 -42.81 7.19 5.40
N PRO A 296 -43.84 8.00 5.12
CA PRO A 296 -44.87 8.27 6.11
C PRO A 296 -45.57 6.94 6.45
N THR A 297 -45.51 6.56 7.73
CA THR A 297 -46.30 5.46 8.26
C THR A 297 -47.77 5.67 7.86
N ARG A 298 -48.23 4.97 6.82
CA ARG A 298 -49.64 4.84 6.51
C ARG A 298 -50.28 4.02 7.61
N HIS A 299 -50.67 4.66 8.70
CA HIS A 299 -51.70 4.12 9.57
C HIS A 299 -53.03 4.14 8.80
N TRP A 300 -53.41 3.00 8.28
CA TRP A 300 -54.81 2.80 7.87
C TRP A 300 -55.63 2.64 9.17
N ALA A 301 -56.49 3.64 9.41
CA ALA A 301 -57.59 3.52 10.36
C ALA A 301 -58.72 2.64 9.75
#